data_2c1e9da2a9b5c7965f7877cff2c72450
#
_entry.id   2c1e9da2a9b5c7965f7877cff2c72450
#
_cell.length_a   1.000
_cell.length_b   1.000
_cell.length_c   1.000
_cell.angle_alpha   90.00
_cell.angle_beta   90.00
_cell.angle_gamma   90.00
#
_symmetry.space_group_name_H-M   'P 1'
#
loop_
_entity.id
_entity.type
_entity.pdbx_description
1 polymer ?
#
loop_
_entity_poly.entity_id
_entity_poly.type
_entity_poly.pdbx_seq_one_letter_code
_entity_poly.pdbx_strand_id
1 'polypeptide(L)'
;VLPHAYIINQTDKARKLPSLNKSLTDYHSSYFFGGQLTYGNIKGYLLSQGFDKVKDGADFKHLPSGSLGVHDEYMFTQFKEELNDLPQPFMSTLFTISSHSPYDFPAEHKLSFNSKQDEYVNSVAYTDKCLGDFMESVKNEDWYANTLFVIVADHSHNSPIKRRFAQKERFKIPMLWYGEVLDANYQGNEWSSLSSHLDIAPTILNQMDINV
;
A
#
# COMPACT_ATOMS: atom_id res chain seq x y z
N VAL A 1 -4.95 -9.59 -21.96
CA VAL A 1 -3.69 -8.87 -22.19
C VAL A 1 -3.45 -7.98 -20.97
N LEU A 2 -2.37 -8.20 -20.24
CA LEU A 2 -2.00 -7.36 -19.09
C LEU A 2 -1.59 -5.97 -19.60
N PRO A 3 -2.00 -4.88 -18.90
CA PRO A 3 -1.58 -3.55 -19.26
C PRO A 3 -0.06 -3.43 -19.09
N HIS A 4 0.62 -2.84 -20.06
CA HIS A 4 2.03 -2.54 -19.97
C HIS A 4 2.24 -1.29 -19.10
N ALA A 5 3.41 -1.18 -18.43
CA ALA A 5 3.72 -0.04 -17.55
C ALA A 5 3.50 1.34 -18.20
N TYR A 6 3.65 1.46 -19.53
CA TYR A 6 3.36 2.69 -20.27
C TYR A 6 1.88 3.08 -20.34
N ILE A 7 0.94 2.24 -19.87
CA ILE A 7 -0.49 2.60 -19.85
C ILE A 7 -0.75 3.84 -18.98
N ILE A 8 0.07 4.05 -17.97
CA ILE A 8 0.05 5.23 -17.10
C ILE A 8 0.15 6.57 -17.87
N ASN A 9 0.87 6.55 -19.00
CA ASN A 9 1.02 7.73 -19.87
C ASN A 9 -0.03 7.79 -21.00
N GLN A 10 -0.93 6.82 -21.06
CA GLN A 10 -2.02 6.75 -22.04
C GLN A 10 -3.37 6.86 -21.32
N THR A 11 -3.60 8.01 -20.70
CA THR A 11 -4.76 8.25 -19.81
C THR A 11 -6.09 7.96 -20.47
N ASP A 12 -6.25 8.23 -21.77
CA ASP A 12 -7.49 7.93 -22.50
C ASP A 12 -7.76 6.44 -22.67
N LYS A 13 -6.72 5.62 -22.73
CA LYS A 13 -6.85 4.17 -22.72
C LYS A 13 -7.00 3.64 -21.29
N ALA A 14 -6.22 4.18 -20.36
CA ALA A 14 -6.26 3.82 -18.95
C ALA A 14 -7.66 4.03 -18.35
N ARG A 15 -8.34 5.12 -18.69
CA ARG A 15 -9.73 5.38 -18.28
C ARG A 15 -10.71 4.29 -18.64
N LYS A 16 -10.45 3.54 -19.71
CA LYS A 16 -11.33 2.46 -20.20
C LYS A 16 -11.06 1.12 -19.52
N LEU A 17 -9.99 1.01 -18.75
CA LEU A 17 -9.68 -0.20 -18.02
C LEU A 17 -10.54 -0.30 -16.76
N PRO A 18 -10.98 -1.51 -16.40
CA PRO A 18 -11.61 -1.74 -15.09
C PRO A 18 -10.58 -1.47 -13.99
N SER A 19 -11.06 -1.01 -12.85
CA SER A 19 -10.25 -0.84 -11.64
C SER A 19 -11.13 -1.03 -10.42
N LEU A 20 -10.51 -1.40 -9.30
CA LEU A 20 -11.24 -1.70 -8.06
C LEU A 20 -12.14 -0.54 -7.61
N ASN A 21 -11.59 0.69 -7.61
CA ASN A 21 -12.36 1.88 -7.24
C ASN A 21 -13.57 2.16 -8.13
N LYS A 22 -13.49 1.83 -9.43
CA LYS A 22 -14.63 1.98 -10.35
C LYS A 22 -15.70 0.91 -10.14
N SER A 23 -15.31 -0.28 -9.71
CA SER A 23 -16.24 -1.37 -9.41
C SER A 23 -16.93 -1.16 -8.06
N LEU A 24 -16.30 -0.45 -7.14
CA LEU A 24 -16.84 -0.07 -5.82
C LEU A 24 -17.57 1.28 -5.91
N THR A 25 -18.66 1.35 -6.69
CA THR A 25 -19.35 2.61 -7.03
C THR A 25 -19.90 3.38 -5.84
N ASP A 26 -20.24 2.68 -4.76
CA ASP A 26 -20.81 3.26 -3.55
C ASP A 26 -19.74 3.63 -2.51
N TYR A 27 -18.47 3.37 -2.81
CA TYR A 27 -17.36 3.63 -1.92
C TYR A 27 -16.66 4.95 -2.29
N HIS A 28 -16.38 5.78 -1.28
CA HIS A 28 -15.48 6.92 -1.45
C HIS A 28 -14.04 6.43 -1.61
N SER A 29 -13.43 6.71 -2.74
CA SER A 29 -12.09 6.21 -3.08
C SER A 29 -11.01 7.25 -2.80
N SER A 30 -9.94 6.85 -2.07
CA SER A 30 -8.84 7.76 -1.75
C SER A 30 -7.47 7.09 -1.86
N TYR A 31 -6.47 7.92 -2.18
CA TYR A 31 -5.08 7.48 -2.30
C TYR A 31 -4.13 8.50 -1.65
N PHE A 32 -3.26 8.02 -0.78
CA PHE A 32 -2.31 8.82 -0.01
C PHE A 32 -0.89 8.32 -0.22
N PHE A 33 0.04 9.27 -0.38
CA PHE A 33 1.47 8.97 -0.53
C PHE A 33 2.30 10.10 0.05
N GLY A 34 3.29 9.76 0.89
CA GLY A 34 4.21 10.75 1.46
C GLY A 34 5.18 11.38 0.45
N GLY A 35 5.41 10.74 -0.69
CA GLY A 35 6.30 11.20 -1.75
C GLY A 35 5.58 11.98 -2.87
N GLN A 36 6.19 12.07 -4.05
CA GLN A 36 5.69 12.84 -5.19
C GLN A 36 5.00 11.96 -6.22
N LEU A 37 3.68 12.03 -6.32
CA LEU A 37 2.87 11.31 -7.32
C LEU A 37 2.98 11.88 -8.75
N THR A 38 3.60 13.04 -8.92
CA THR A 38 3.89 13.60 -10.26
C THR A 38 4.98 12.80 -10.98
N TYR A 39 5.85 12.12 -10.22
CA TYR A 39 6.81 11.20 -10.81
C TYR A 39 6.09 10.06 -11.55
N GLY A 40 6.54 9.76 -12.76
CA GLY A 40 5.95 8.71 -13.60
C GLY A 40 4.47 8.93 -13.98
N ASN A 41 3.94 10.14 -13.82
CA ASN A 41 2.52 10.48 -14.08
C ASN A 41 1.51 9.66 -13.24
N ILE A 42 1.90 9.22 -12.05
CA ILE A 42 1.02 8.43 -11.17
C ILE A 42 -0.21 9.25 -10.76
N LYS A 43 -0.04 10.53 -10.40
CA LYS A 43 -1.18 11.40 -10.02
C LYS A 43 -2.19 11.54 -11.17
N GLY A 44 -1.71 11.78 -12.38
CA GLY A 44 -2.56 11.85 -13.57
C GLY A 44 -3.30 10.53 -13.84
N TYR A 45 -2.64 9.41 -13.63
CA TYR A 45 -3.25 8.09 -13.74
C TYR A 45 -4.36 7.89 -12.69
N LEU A 46 -4.09 8.10 -11.40
CA LEU A 46 -5.07 7.94 -10.33
C LEU A 46 -6.31 8.81 -10.55
N LEU A 47 -6.12 10.08 -10.89
CA LEU A 47 -7.22 10.98 -11.23
C LEU A 47 -8.00 10.51 -12.47
N SER A 48 -7.31 9.96 -13.47
CA SER A 48 -7.96 9.39 -14.65
C SER A 48 -8.76 8.12 -14.35
N GLN A 49 -8.38 7.39 -13.30
CA GLN A 49 -9.14 6.23 -12.80
C GLN A 49 -10.35 6.64 -11.95
N GLY A 50 -10.51 7.92 -11.62
CA GLY A 50 -11.68 8.42 -10.90
C GLY A 50 -11.58 8.27 -9.37
N PHE A 51 -10.38 8.32 -8.81
CA PHE A 51 -10.24 8.46 -7.36
C PHE A 51 -10.84 9.80 -6.89
N ASP A 52 -11.65 9.78 -5.84
CA ASP A 52 -12.31 10.98 -5.31
C ASP A 52 -11.32 11.89 -4.58
N LYS A 53 -10.34 11.31 -3.89
CA LYS A 53 -9.33 12.04 -3.13
C LYS A 53 -7.93 11.47 -3.41
N VAL A 54 -7.00 12.33 -3.85
CA VAL A 54 -5.60 11.95 -4.06
C VAL A 54 -4.71 12.99 -3.42
N LYS A 55 -3.96 12.60 -2.39
CA LYS A 55 -3.00 13.47 -1.70
C LYS A 55 -1.58 12.91 -1.81
N ASP A 56 -0.61 13.79 -1.99
CA ASP A 56 0.80 13.44 -2.07
C ASP A 56 1.67 14.34 -1.17
N GLY A 57 2.99 14.15 -1.16
CA GLY A 57 3.89 14.92 -0.31
C GLY A 57 3.76 16.45 -0.44
N ALA A 58 3.18 16.96 -1.52
CA ALA A 58 2.89 18.39 -1.65
C ALA A 58 1.79 18.88 -0.68
N ASP A 59 0.87 17.98 -0.32
CA ASP A 59 -0.23 18.25 0.62
C ASP A 59 0.26 18.12 2.08
N PHE A 60 1.39 17.44 2.32
CA PHE A 60 1.93 17.09 3.64
C PHE A 60 3.26 17.78 3.96
N LYS A 61 3.57 18.92 3.34
CA LYS A 61 4.85 19.66 3.52
C LYS A 61 5.13 20.10 4.95
N HIS A 62 4.14 20.13 5.80
CA HIS A 62 4.25 20.50 7.22
C HIS A 62 4.76 19.35 8.09
N LEU A 63 4.81 18.13 7.56
CA LEU A 63 5.23 16.94 8.28
C LEU A 63 6.74 16.68 8.09
N PRO A 64 7.41 16.06 9.08
CA PRO A 64 8.80 15.66 8.95
C PRO A 64 9.01 14.68 7.80
N SER A 65 10.02 14.96 6.98
CA SER A 65 10.27 14.22 5.75
C SER A 65 11.75 13.96 5.52
N GLY A 66 12.05 12.86 4.87
CA GLY A 66 13.36 12.53 4.31
C GLY A 66 13.50 13.01 2.85
N SER A 67 14.49 12.45 2.16
CA SER A 67 14.83 12.84 0.78
C SER A 67 13.75 12.50 -0.25
N LEU A 68 12.92 11.48 0.00
CA LEU A 68 11.89 11.02 -0.93
C LEU A 68 10.47 11.43 -0.54
N GLY A 69 10.25 11.84 0.69
CA GLY A 69 8.94 12.23 1.17
C GLY A 69 8.78 12.12 2.68
N VAL A 70 7.56 12.25 3.14
CA VAL A 70 7.19 12.17 4.56
C VAL A 70 7.43 10.76 5.08
N HIS A 71 8.06 10.66 6.24
CA HIS A 71 8.33 9.37 6.88
C HIS A 71 7.04 8.63 7.29
N ASP A 72 7.10 7.31 7.25
CA ASP A 72 5.91 6.46 7.40
C ASP A 72 5.17 6.68 8.73
N GLU A 73 5.86 6.95 9.85
CA GLU A 73 5.19 7.19 11.14
C GLU A 73 4.24 8.38 11.09
N TYR A 74 4.65 9.48 10.42
CA TYR A 74 3.80 10.66 10.26
C TYR A 74 2.72 10.44 9.22
N MET A 75 3.03 9.68 8.16
CA MET A 75 2.03 9.33 7.14
C MET A 75 0.95 8.41 7.70
N PHE A 76 1.27 7.43 8.54
CA PHE A 76 0.27 6.59 9.19
C PHE A 76 -0.61 7.39 10.16
N THR A 77 -0.01 8.33 10.92
CA THR A 77 -0.77 9.24 11.79
C THR A 77 -1.75 10.09 10.98
N GLN A 78 -1.25 10.73 9.91
CA GLN A 78 -2.08 11.54 9.03
C GLN A 78 -3.14 10.71 8.30
N PHE A 79 -2.80 9.48 7.90
CA PHE A 79 -3.73 8.57 7.25
C PHE A 79 -4.91 8.21 8.16
N LYS A 80 -4.67 7.96 9.44
CA LYS A 80 -5.74 7.75 10.42
C LYS A 80 -6.69 8.95 10.48
N GLU A 81 -6.16 10.18 10.58
CA GLU A 81 -6.97 11.40 10.59
C GLU A 81 -7.81 11.53 9.32
N GLU A 82 -7.19 11.29 8.15
CA GLU A 82 -7.86 11.32 6.86
C GLU A 82 -8.98 10.27 6.76
N LEU A 83 -8.77 9.05 7.29
CA LEU A 83 -9.79 8.00 7.29
C LEU A 83 -11.01 8.37 8.15
N ASN A 84 -10.79 9.03 9.29
CA ASN A 84 -11.86 9.46 10.17
C ASN A 84 -12.76 10.54 9.54
N ASP A 85 -12.20 11.31 8.60
CA ASP A 85 -12.91 12.36 7.87
C ASP A 85 -13.58 11.86 6.58
N LEU A 86 -13.31 10.61 6.14
CA LEU A 86 -13.89 10.10 4.90
C LEU A 86 -15.36 9.71 5.05
N PRO A 87 -16.17 9.95 4.03
CA PRO A 87 -17.51 9.34 3.93
C PRO A 87 -17.41 7.80 3.91
N GLN A 88 -18.32 7.14 4.61
CA GLN A 88 -18.42 5.67 4.59
C GLN A 88 -19.53 5.22 3.62
N PRO A 89 -19.36 4.07 2.95
CA PRO A 89 -18.18 3.24 2.95
C PRO A 89 -17.01 3.85 2.16
N PHE A 90 -15.79 3.48 2.48
CA PHE A 90 -14.59 3.97 1.76
C PHE A 90 -13.67 2.84 1.29
N MET A 91 -12.93 3.11 0.22
CA MET A 91 -11.76 2.36 -0.21
C MET A 91 -10.55 3.30 -0.17
N SER A 92 -9.62 3.07 0.72
CA SER A 92 -8.47 3.95 0.90
C SER A 92 -7.15 3.21 0.72
N THR A 93 -6.18 3.86 0.11
CA THR A 93 -4.84 3.32 -0.10
C THR A 93 -3.80 4.25 0.49
N LEU A 94 -2.91 3.73 1.33
CA LEU A 94 -1.67 4.38 1.72
C LEU A 94 -0.49 3.66 1.07
N PHE A 95 0.35 4.40 0.35
CA PHE A 95 1.62 3.91 -0.17
C PHE A 95 2.75 4.43 0.71
N THR A 96 3.54 3.53 1.30
CA THR A 96 4.65 3.85 2.18
C THR A 96 5.93 4.14 1.40
N ILE A 97 6.91 4.84 1.99
CA ILE A 97 8.14 5.26 1.29
C ILE A 97 9.42 5.02 2.10
N SER A 98 9.36 4.88 3.42
CA SER A 98 10.56 4.86 4.26
C SER A 98 11.46 3.63 4.04
N SER A 99 10.92 2.55 3.50
CA SER A 99 11.68 1.35 3.10
C SER A 99 12.31 1.44 1.71
N HIS A 100 12.18 2.58 1.01
CA HIS A 100 12.84 2.85 -0.27
C HIS A 100 14.24 3.46 -0.07
N SER A 101 15.19 3.15 -0.96
CA SER A 101 16.52 3.80 -0.97
C SER A 101 16.37 5.32 -1.09
N PRO A 102 17.10 6.14 -0.32
CA PRO A 102 18.33 5.86 0.43
C PRO A 102 18.14 5.38 1.88
N TYR A 103 16.93 4.99 2.31
CA TYR A 103 16.63 4.44 3.65
C TYR A 103 16.85 5.45 4.78
N ASP A 104 16.52 6.72 4.57
CA ASP A 104 16.70 7.83 5.52
C ASP A 104 15.48 7.97 6.46
N PHE A 105 15.25 7.04 7.34
CA PHE A 105 14.15 7.04 8.30
C PHE A 105 14.61 7.53 9.69
N PRO A 106 13.73 8.15 10.51
CA PRO A 106 14.10 8.83 11.76
C PRO A 106 14.14 7.88 12.97
N ALA A 107 14.88 6.77 12.86
CA ALA A 107 15.03 5.82 13.97
C ALA A 107 16.44 5.23 14.02
N GLU A 108 16.82 4.72 15.20
CA GLU A 108 18.08 4.02 15.36
C GLU A 108 18.12 2.69 14.59
N HIS A 109 19.25 2.40 13.97
CA HIS A 109 19.51 1.10 13.35
C HIS A 109 19.80 0.08 14.45
N LYS A 110 18.83 -0.80 14.72
CA LYS A 110 18.93 -1.81 15.78
C LYS A 110 19.43 -3.17 15.29
N LEU A 111 19.24 -3.43 13.99
CA LEU A 111 19.59 -4.71 13.37
C LEU A 111 20.94 -4.56 12.67
N SER A 112 21.88 -5.44 12.95
CA SER A 112 23.17 -5.47 12.28
C SER A 112 23.51 -6.87 11.83
N PHE A 113 23.80 -6.97 10.53
CA PHE A 113 24.27 -8.19 9.86
C PHE A 113 25.69 -8.00 9.31
N ASN A 114 26.34 -6.89 9.71
CA ASN A 114 27.65 -6.47 9.21
C ASN A 114 27.71 -6.39 7.67
N SER A 115 26.65 -5.88 7.07
CA SER A 115 26.51 -5.80 5.62
C SER A 115 25.93 -4.46 5.16
N LYS A 116 26.12 -4.12 3.88
CA LYS A 116 25.47 -2.96 3.24
C LYS A 116 23.94 -3.07 3.17
N GLN A 117 23.39 -4.17 3.66
CA GLN A 117 21.95 -4.45 3.64
C GLN A 117 21.28 -4.04 4.96
N ASP A 118 22.09 -3.67 5.96
CA ASP A 118 21.58 -3.28 7.29
C ASP A 118 20.62 -2.10 7.19
N GLU A 119 20.90 -1.12 6.33
CA GLU A 119 20.04 0.04 6.11
C GLU A 119 18.65 -0.38 5.60
N TYR A 120 18.61 -1.23 4.59
CA TYR A 120 17.35 -1.75 4.05
C TYR A 120 16.55 -2.53 5.11
N VAL A 121 17.19 -3.46 5.81
CA VAL A 121 16.48 -4.28 6.81
C VAL A 121 15.96 -3.43 7.97
N ASN A 122 16.73 -2.44 8.42
CA ASN A 122 16.28 -1.51 9.45
C ASN A 122 15.14 -0.61 8.96
N SER A 123 15.16 -0.19 7.71
CA SER A 123 14.07 0.60 7.14
C SER A 123 12.75 -0.19 7.05
N VAL A 124 12.83 -1.47 6.67
CA VAL A 124 11.66 -2.36 6.69
C VAL A 124 11.15 -2.57 8.11
N ALA A 125 12.03 -2.79 9.08
CA ALA A 125 11.63 -2.93 10.49
C ALA A 125 11.01 -1.64 11.04
N TYR A 126 11.46 -0.47 10.59
CA TYR A 126 10.83 0.81 10.91
C TYR A 126 9.42 0.92 10.33
N THR A 127 9.22 0.63 9.03
CA THR A 127 7.90 0.65 8.40
C THR A 127 6.94 -0.37 9.05
N ASP A 128 7.42 -1.57 9.37
CA ASP A 128 6.65 -2.60 10.07
C ASP A 128 6.17 -2.12 11.45
N LYS A 129 7.08 -1.46 12.21
CA LYS A 129 6.72 -0.84 13.48
C LYS A 129 5.63 0.24 13.29
N CYS A 130 5.79 1.12 12.31
CA CYS A 130 4.80 2.18 12.04
C CYS A 130 3.43 1.60 11.67
N LEU A 131 3.41 0.52 10.89
CA LEU A 131 2.20 -0.21 10.56
C LEU A 131 1.57 -0.82 11.83
N GLY A 132 2.36 -1.46 12.69
CA GLY A 132 1.89 -2.02 13.95
C GLY A 132 1.27 -0.95 14.86
N ASP A 133 1.95 0.18 15.04
CA ASP A 133 1.46 1.31 15.81
C ASP A 133 0.15 1.88 15.24
N PHE A 134 0.04 1.98 13.91
CA PHE A 134 -1.20 2.36 13.23
C PHE A 134 -2.32 1.39 13.54
N MET A 135 -2.11 0.08 13.34
CA MET A 135 -3.13 -0.94 13.58
C MET A 135 -3.63 -0.92 15.04
N GLU A 136 -2.74 -0.69 16.02
CA GLU A 136 -3.15 -0.50 17.42
C GLU A 136 -3.97 0.78 17.61
N SER A 137 -3.57 1.87 16.98
CA SER A 137 -4.21 3.18 17.15
C SER A 137 -5.64 3.26 16.59
N VAL A 138 -5.98 2.41 15.61
CA VAL A 138 -7.28 2.44 14.93
C VAL A 138 -8.31 1.46 15.47
N LYS A 139 -7.95 0.60 16.42
CA LYS A 139 -8.84 -0.46 16.96
C LYS A 139 -10.16 0.05 17.53
N ASN A 140 -10.21 1.27 18.00
CA ASN A 140 -11.41 1.88 18.59
C ASN A 140 -12.15 2.82 17.64
N GLU A 141 -11.73 2.90 16.37
CA GLU A 141 -12.43 3.72 15.39
C GLU A 141 -13.70 3.01 14.89
N ASP A 142 -14.77 3.74 14.67
CA ASP A 142 -16.08 3.18 14.32
C ASP A 142 -16.08 2.33 13.05
N TRP A 143 -15.17 2.61 12.13
CA TRP A 143 -15.02 1.89 10.87
C TRP A 143 -14.14 0.60 10.98
N TYR A 144 -13.37 0.43 12.06
CA TYR A 144 -12.35 -0.61 12.18
C TYR A 144 -12.92 -2.03 12.05
N ALA A 145 -13.95 -2.33 12.86
CA ALA A 145 -14.55 -3.68 12.89
C ALA A 145 -15.14 -4.11 11.54
N ASN A 146 -15.50 -3.14 10.69
CA ASN A 146 -16.10 -3.36 9.37
C ASN A 146 -15.11 -3.10 8.21
N THR A 147 -13.81 -3.16 8.49
CA THR A 147 -12.76 -2.89 7.51
C THR A 147 -11.91 -4.12 7.22
N LEU A 148 -11.69 -4.40 5.94
CA LEU A 148 -10.67 -5.32 5.46
C LEU A 148 -9.39 -4.56 5.16
N PHE A 149 -8.30 -4.92 5.84
CA PHE A 149 -6.96 -4.40 5.56
C PHE A 149 -6.21 -5.37 4.64
N VAL A 150 -5.76 -4.88 3.50
CA VAL A 150 -4.93 -5.63 2.56
C VAL A 150 -3.54 -5.00 2.55
N ILE A 151 -2.57 -5.69 3.11
CA ILE A 151 -1.19 -5.25 3.25
C ILE A 151 -0.35 -6.04 2.26
N VAL A 152 0.28 -5.36 1.31
CA VAL A 152 1.03 -6.02 0.24
C VAL A 152 2.22 -5.14 -0.17
N ALA A 153 3.37 -5.76 -0.44
CA ALA A 153 4.50 -5.05 -1.02
C ALA A 153 4.26 -4.81 -2.52
N ASP A 154 4.75 -3.70 -3.06
CA ASP A 154 4.68 -3.37 -4.50
C ASP A 154 5.57 -4.29 -5.34
N HIS A 155 6.76 -4.63 -4.84
CA HIS A 155 7.69 -5.59 -5.43
C HIS A 155 8.62 -6.16 -4.38
N SER A 156 9.36 -7.21 -4.75
CA SER A 156 10.39 -7.81 -3.91
C SER A 156 11.69 -6.99 -3.92
N HIS A 157 12.53 -7.21 -2.92
CA HIS A 157 13.86 -6.66 -2.84
C HIS A 157 14.94 -7.75 -2.91
N ASN A 158 16.15 -7.40 -3.38
CA ASN A 158 17.26 -8.34 -3.52
C ASN A 158 18.12 -8.49 -2.25
N SER A 159 17.59 -8.03 -1.13
CA SER A 159 18.18 -8.13 0.21
C SER A 159 17.17 -8.80 1.16
N PRO A 160 17.64 -9.41 2.25
CA PRO A 160 19.05 -9.67 2.61
C PRO A 160 19.65 -10.83 1.82
N ILE A 161 18.88 -11.63 1.11
CA ILE A 161 19.33 -12.80 0.37
C ILE A 161 19.35 -12.48 -1.13
N LYS A 162 20.54 -12.42 -1.71
CA LYS A 162 20.69 -12.25 -3.16
C LYS A 162 20.16 -13.47 -3.91
N ARG A 163 19.24 -13.24 -4.84
CA ARG A 163 18.68 -14.28 -5.73
C ARG A 163 18.96 -13.95 -7.19
N ARG A 164 19.18 -14.99 -7.99
CA ARG A 164 19.36 -14.82 -9.45
C ARG A 164 18.03 -14.40 -10.07
N PHE A 165 18.06 -13.64 -11.16
CA PHE A 165 16.87 -13.14 -11.83
C PHE A 165 15.91 -14.25 -12.29
N ALA A 166 16.43 -15.43 -12.64
CA ALA A 166 15.62 -16.58 -13.07
C ALA A 166 14.97 -17.37 -11.91
N GLN A 167 15.24 -17.01 -10.65
CA GLN A 167 14.66 -17.68 -9.50
C GLN A 167 13.31 -17.05 -9.13
N LYS A 168 12.23 -17.87 -9.07
CA LYS A 168 10.87 -17.39 -8.72
C LYS A 168 10.81 -16.71 -7.34
N GLU A 169 11.62 -17.17 -6.41
CA GLU A 169 11.73 -16.63 -5.06
C GLU A 169 12.20 -15.15 -5.04
N ARG A 170 12.82 -14.69 -6.14
CA ARG A 170 13.20 -13.28 -6.32
C ARG A 170 11.98 -12.36 -6.39
N PHE A 171 10.85 -12.86 -6.85
CA PHE A 171 9.61 -12.09 -7.08
C PHE A 171 8.58 -12.31 -5.98
N LYS A 172 8.91 -13.13 -4.98
CA LYS A 172 8.01 -13.39 -3.86
C LYS A 172 7.92 -12.15 -2.96
N ILE A 173 6.70 -11.71 -2.71
CA ILE A 173 6.35 -10.62 -1.80
C ILE A 173 5.41 -11.13 -0.72
N PRO A 174 5.38 -10.48 0.46
CA PRO A 174 4.34 -10.72 1.45
C PRO A 174 3.01 -10.12 0.98
N MET A 175 1.91 -10.80 1.29
CA MET A 175 0.56 -10.28 1.22
C MET A 175 -0.23 -10.79 2.43
N LEU A 176 -0.82 -9.87 3.18
CA LEU A 176 -1.60 -10.17 4.38
C LEU A 176 -3.00 -9.56 4.22
N TRP A 177 -4.00 -10.37 4.50
CA TRP A 177 -5.39 -9.96 4.65
C TRP A 177 -5.73 -10.00 6.13
N TYR A 178 -6.20 -8.88 6.66
CA TYR A 178 -6.43 -8.72 8.09
C TYR A 178 -7.73 -7.92 8.32
N GLY A 179 -8.45 -8.25 9.39
CA GLY A 179 -9.66 -7.53 9.81
C GLY A 179 -10.66 -8.46 10.48
N GLU A 180 -11.55 -7.87 11.29
CA GLU A 180 -12.61 -8.62 11.96
C GLU A 180 -13.69 -9.12 10.98
N VAL A 181 -13.77 -8.54 9.80
CA VAL A 181 -14.65 -8.97 8.71
C VAL A 181 -14.27 -10.32 8.10
N LEU A 182 -13.06 -10.82 8.36
CA LEU A 182 -12.62 -12.13 7.89
C LEU A 182 -13.31 -13.23 8.69
N ASP A 183 -13.86 -14.21 7.98
CA ASP A 183 -14.40 -15.42 8.61
C ASP A 183 -13.34 -16.09 9.51
N ALA A 184 -13.72 -16.45 10.73
CA ALA A 184 -12.85 -17.02 11.73
C ALA A 184 -12.08 -18.27 11.24
N ASN A 185 -12.64 -19.03 10.29
CA ASN A 185 -12.00 -20.19 9.70
C ASN A 185 -10.78 -19.85 8.85
N TYR A 186 -10.64 -18.57 8.42
CA TYR A 186 -9.52 -18.10 7.61
C TYR A 186 -8.49 -17.31 8.40
N GLN A 187 -8.81 -16.90 9.64
CA GLN A 187 -7.90 -16.15 10.48
C GLN A 187 -6.72 -17.00 10.93
N GLY A 188 -5.52 -16.42 10.89
CA GLY A 188 -4.28 -17.10 11.31
C GLY A 188 -3.78 -18.18 10.34
N ASN A 189 -4.39 -18.34 9.18
CA ASN A 189 -3.98 -19.32 8.19
C ASN A 189 -2.93 -18.75 7.21
N GLU A 190 -1.96 -19.58 6.85
CA GLU A 190 -1.01 -19.30 5.77
C GLU A 190 -1.43 -20.04 4.50
N TRP A 191 -1.49 -19.32 3.40
CA TRP A 191 -1.85 -19.87 2.09
C TRP A 191 -0.62 -20.02 1.22
N SER A 192 -0.35 -21.24 0.77
CA SER A 192 0.79 -21.56 -0.11
C SER A 192 0.47 -21.45 -1.59
N SER A 193 -0.77 -21.17 -1.96
CA SER A 193 -1.19 -21.00 -3.35
C SER A 193 -0.47 -19.81 -4.00
N LEU A 194 -0.05 -19.98 -5.24
CA LEU A 194 0.56 -18.90 -6.01
C LEU A 194 -0.51 -17.85 -6.32
N SER A 195 -0.26 -16.63 -5.89
CA SER A 195 -1.09 -15.46 -6.17
C SER A 195 -0.24 -14.25 -6.57
N SER A 196 -0.87 -13.22 -7.05
CA SER A 196 -0.23 -11.98 -7.49
C SER A 196 -1.10 -10.76 -7.17
N HIS A 197 -0.60 -9.54 -7.39
CA HIS A 197 -1.40 -8.32 -7.28
C HIS A 197 -2.67 -8.35 -8.14
N LEU A 198 -2.66 -9.09 -9.25
CA LEU A 198 -3.80 -9.19 -10.16
C LEU A 198 -4.98 -9.95 -9.55
N ASP A 199 -4.74 -10.73 -8.51
CA ASP A 199 -5.77 -11.51 -7.84
C ASP A 199 -6.49 -10.71 -6.75
N ILE A 200 -5.93 -9.57 -6.30
CA ILE A 200 -6.49 -8.76 -5.21
C ILE A 200 -7.88 -8.25 -5.56
N ALA A 201 -8.00 -7.48 -6.63
CA ALA A 201 -9.28 -6.87 -7.00
C ALA A 201 -10.37 -7.91 -7.32
N PRO A 202 -10.12 -8.95 -8.15
CA PRO A 202 -11.13 -9.98 -8.40
C PRO A 202 -11.56 -10.72 -7.14
N THR A 203 -10.63 -10.97 -6.20
CA THR A 203 -10.97 -11.64 -4.94
C THR A 203 -11.88 -10.79 -4.08
N ILE A 204 -11.57 -9.50 -3.90
CA ILE A 204 -12.41 -8.57 -3.14
C ILE A 204 -13.81 -8.51 -3.77
N LEU A 205 -13.90 -8.25 -5.06
CA LEU A 205 -15.17 -8.08 -5.75
C LEU A 205 -16.03 -9.34 -5.70
N ASN A 206 -15.40 -10.52 -5.84
CA ASN A 206 -16.10 -11.79 -5.73
C ASN A 206 -16.64 -12.03 -4.30
N GLN A 207 -15.88 -11.70 -3.25
CA GLN A 207 -16.34 -11.81 -1.87
C GLN A 207 -17.47 -10.82 -1.52
N MET A 208 -17.59 -9.75 -2.27
CA MET A 208 -18.65 -8.74 -2.14
C MET A 208 -19.85 -8.99 -3.08
N ASP A 209 -19.88 -10.12 -3.80
CA ASP A 209 -20.90 -10.46 -4.82
C ASP A 209 -21.04 -9.38 -5.92
N ILE A 210 -19.94 -8.65 -6.21
CA ILE A 210 -19.88 -7.65 -7.28
C ILE A 210 -19.41 -8.33 -8.58
N ASN A 211 -20.28 -8.42 -9.55
CA ASN A 211 -19.94 -8.92 -10.89
C ASN A 211 -19.16 -7.87 -11.69
N VAL A 212 -18.05 -8.28 -12.32
CA VAL A 212 -17.15 -7.43 -13.13
C VAL A 212 -17.11 -7.94 -14.55
#